data_e7c3d3d9dfb5ae2c17c900b9c88a6ac4
#
_entry.id   e7c3d3d9dfb5ae2c17c900b9c88a6ac4
#
_cell.length_a   1.000
_cell.length_b   1.000
_cell.length_c   1.000
_cell.angle_alpha   90.00
_cell.angle_beta   90.00
_cell.angle_gamma   90.00
#
_symmetry.space_group_name_H-M   'P 1'
#
loop_
_entity.id
_entity.type
_entity.pdbx_description
1 polymer ?
#
loop_
_entity_poly.entity_id
_entity_poly.type
_entity_poly.pdbx_seq_one_letter_code
_entity_poly.pdbx_strand_id
1 'polypeptide(L)'
;MQKSAQLGICVLIFGIGIASGCRGGGVHRVLKAPFSQSNIAEASQIETAESLYRDGLKLDCNQDSGCIAQYFCAARAVWPVMESDAIGSDCPNGAAAEIYNRCLRKIIDRGQQYGCFEPRAGRLLMGPSSEDCVPIFYRGFPWDPQDFDVVMVASTEVSKKLNHDYRCCGMGVPVVVINKRLEGERFLRDEQAFAATLILRRNRSDEESPCGFVFEFIDPLRADSIRVGGRDIAIARDISAPIAYRISQRDKNYLEGFLQPGTTDEGPGLYLVEPYQPGKIPVVFVHGLLSDPFTWSNAANELRARALLNSRYQIWGFQYPTGEPFLKSAAVLRDHLNAITNKLDPEGADPALSQIVLIGHSMGGLVAKLQVTSSGDQLWNAISKTPLDCLVTTEETRAALENAFCFDPVPTVSRVVFLGTPHSGSPKANRPIGRLGARLVDEPSSMNAIREQLMRDNPEAFSKEFERRIPTSIDLLRPQSPLLQEMNCLKFSDSVRLHSIIGCGYYLFGSGDSDKVVPVASARNPWVDSELLIISKHTKINSNEAALEELYRILQTHLVEQCVPEEGPIRISMEE
;
A
#
# COMPACT_ATOMS: atom_id res chain seq x y z
N MET A 1 36.56 30.54 29.65
CA MET A 1 36.28 31.95 29.33
C MET A 1 35.01 31.95 28.55
N GLN A 2 33.87 32.18 29.21
CA GLN A 2 33.13 33.45 29.29
C GLN A 2 32.70 33.93 27.88
N LYS A 3 31.46 34.21 27.54
CA LYS A 3 30.21 34.66 28.21
C LYS A 3 29.08 34.48 27.17
N SER A 4 27.92 34.00 27.44
CA SER A 4 26.69 34.67 27.95
C SER A 4 26.12 35.84 27.11
N ALA A 5 24.89 35.82 26.70
CA ALA A 5 23.66 36.50 27.14
C ALA A 5 22.65 36.55 26.01
N GLN A 6 21.44 36.09 26.15
CA GLN A 6 20.21 36.71 26.64
C GLN A 6 19.77 38.01 25.94
N LEU A 7 18.53 38.01 25.46
CA LEU A 7 17.36 38.93 25.58
C LEU A 7 16.50 38.78 24.30
N GLY A 8 15.25 38.50 24.22
CA GLY A 8 14.08 38.87 25.02
C GLY A 8 13.51 40.23 24.65
N ILE A 9 12.49 40.36 23.75
CA ILE A 9 11.62 41.53 23.74
C ILE A 9 10.25 41.12 23.14
N CYS A 10 9.22 41.26 23.99
CA CYS A 10 7.82 41.41 23.65
C CYS A 10 7.55 42.77 23.02
N VAL A 11 6.69 42.84 22.01
CA VAL A 11 6.03 44.10 21.62
C VAL A 11 4.54 43.90 21.56
N LEU A 12 3.87 44.52 22.53
CA LEU A 12 2.47 44.85 22.53
C LEU A 12 2.22 46.06 21.62
N ILE A 13 1.22 46.00 20.77
CA ILE A 13 0.67 47.21 20.13
C ILE A 13 -0.81 47.34 20.51
N PHE A 14 -1.07 48.40 21.23
CA PHE A 14 -2.40 48.97 21.50
C PHE A 14 -2.87 49.79 20.29
N GLY A 15 -4.07 49.54 19.84
CA GLY A 15 -4.79 50.42 18.90
C GLY A 15 -6.05 50.97 19.54
N ILE A 16 -6.06 52.26 19.83
CA ILE A 16 -7.18 53.03 20.32
C ILE A 16 -8.02 53.51 19.12
N GLY A 17 -9.28 53.21 19.09
CA GLY A 17 -10.25 53.75 18.14
C GLY A 17 -11.43 54.34 18.86
N ILE A 18 -11.68 55.59 18.54
CA ILE A 18 -12.53 56.58 19.20
C ILE A 18 -14.03 56.29 18.97
N ALA A 19 -14.80 56.43 20.00
CA ALA A 19 -16.24 56.36 20.03
C ALA A 19 -16.90 57.62 19.44
N SER A 20 -17.98 57.43 18.70
CA SER A 20 -19.03 58.46 18.55
C SER A 20 -20.39 57.81 18.79
N GLY A 21 -21.09 58.36 19.73
CA GLY A 21 -22.33 57.84 20.25
C GLY A 21 -23.57 58.21 19.43
N CYS A 22 -24.57 57.36 19.61
CA CYS A 22 -25.98 57.77 19.55
C CYS A 22 -26.78 56.91 20.51
N ARG A 23 -27.56 57.60 21.34
CA ARG A 23 -28.50 57.08 22.33
C ARG A 23 -29.71 56.44 21.65
N GLY A 24 -30.14 55.29 22.19
CA GLY A 24 -31.42 54.69 21.87
C GLY A 24 -31.60 53.41 22.67
N GLY A 25 -32.36 53.48 23.74
CA GLY A 25 -32.59 52.38 24.67
C GLY A 25 -33.41 51.24 24.06
N GLY A 26 -33.10 50.05 24.48
CA GLY A 26 -33.84 48.83 24.24
C GLY A 26 -33.08 47.65 24.84
N VAL A 27 -33.37 47.36 26.11
CA VAL A 27 -32.92 46.10 26.73
C VAL A 27 -33.70 44.98 26.05
N HIS A 28 -33.18 44.42 24.94
CA HIS A 28 -33.66 43.16 24.45
C HIS A 28 -33.15 42.06 25.40
N ARG A 29 -34.01 41.68 26.34
CA ARG A 29 -33.94 40.37 26.98
C ARG A 29 -33.96 39.33 25.86
N VAL A 30 -32.80 38.75 25.57
CA VAL A 30 -32.74 37.49 24.82
C VAL A 30 -33.45 36.46 25.71
N LEU A 31 -34.72 36.24 25.42
CA LEU A 31 -35.46 35.10 25.93
C LEU A 31 -34.73 33.89 25.40
N LYS A 32 -34.00 33.18 26.27
CA LYS A 32 -33.53 31.82 25.97
C LYS A 32 -34.80 31.06 25.58
N ALA A 33 -34.83 30.57 24.35
CA ALA A 33 -35.87 29.64 23.91
C ALA A 33 -35.99 28.53 24.97
N PRO A 34 -37.20 28.13 25.37
CA PRO A 34 -37.34 27.02 26.29
C PRO A 34 -36.65 25.80 25.68
N PHE A 35 -35.76 25.16 26.46
CA PHE A 35 -35.16 23.88 26.08
C PHE A 35 -36.30 22.96 25.65
N SER A 36 -36.25 22.45 24.42
CA SER A 36 -37.22 21.46 23.96
C SER A 36 -37.11 20.21 24.84
N GLN A 37 -38.22 19.51 25.07
CA GLN A 37 -38.18 18.24 25.84
C GLN A 37 -37.17 17.23 25.26
N SER A 38 -36.93 17.29 23.95
CA SER A 38 -35.88 16.50 23.28
C SER A 38 -34.46 16.79 23.81
N ASN A 39 -34.08 18.05 23.97
CA ASN A 39 -32.77 18.45 24.48
C ASN A 39 -32.50 17.98 25.92
N ILE A 40 -33.56 17.90 26.76
CA ILE A 40 -33.45 17.39 28.14
C ILE A 40 -33.25 15.86 28.13
N ALA A 41 -33.99 15.15 27.29
CA ALA A 41 -33.85 13.70 27.15
C ALA A 41 -32.46 13.30 26.62
N GLU A 42 -31.95 14.00 25.61
CA GLU A 42 -30.61 13.80 25.04
C GLU A 42 -29.49 14.05 26.07
N ALA A 43 -29.58 15.15 26.84
CA ALA A 43 -28.62 15.44 27.91
C ALA A 43 -28.62 14.34 28.99
N SER A 44 -29.78 13.81 29.36
CA SER A 44 -29.90 12.70 30.32
C SER A 44 -29.29 11.39 29.80
N GLN A 45 -29.43 11.11 28.51
CA GLN A 45 -28.82 9.91 27.89
C GLN A 45 -27.28 10.01 27.83
N ILE A 46 -26.75 11.19 27.52
CA ILE A 46 -25.33 11.47 27.54
C ILE A 46 -24.75 11.33 28.95
N GLU A 47 -25.42 11.91 29.98
CA GLU A 47 -24.99 11.77 31.36
C GLU A 47 -25.01 10.31 31.84
N THR A 48 -26.03 9.54 31.45
CA THR A 48 -26.10 8.09 31.73
C THR A 48 -24.93 7.36 31.11
N ALA A 49 -24.63 7.61 29.84
CA ALA A 49 -23.51 6.98 29.14
C ALA A 49 -22.16 7.34 29.78
N GLU A 50 -21.96 8.61 30.18
CA GLU A 50 -20.75 9.03 30.88
C GLU A 50 -20.59 8.36 32.24
N SER A 51 -21.70 8.14 32.97
CA SER A 51 -21.68 7.41 34.24
C SER A 51 -21.24 5.97 34.01
N LEU A 52 -21.87 5.26 33.07
CA LEU A 52 -21.52 3.89 32.69
C LEU A 52 -20.07 3.78 32.21
N TYR A 53 -19.61 4.73 31.41
CA TYR A 53 -18.21 4.77 30.97
C TYR A 53 -17.24 4.93 32.15
N ARG A 54 -17.55 5.82 33.11
CA ARG A 54 -16.74 5.99 34.33
C ARG A 54 -16.73 4.75 35.21
N ASP A 55 -17.86 4.03 35.31
CA ASP A 55 -17.91 2.76 36.04
C ASP A 55 -17.10 1.69 35.34
N GLY A 56 -17.14 1.64 33.99
CA GLY A 56 -16.24 0.81 33.19
C GLY A 56 -14.77 1.13 33.44
N LEU A 57 -14.37 2.41 33.55
CA LEU A 57 -13.00 2.80 33.88
C LEU A 57 -12.56 2.31 35.27
N LYS A 58 -13.45 2.32 36.28
CA LYS A 58 -13.15 1.82 37.63
C LYS A 58 -12.87 0.31 37.59
N LEU A 59 -13.69 -0.45 36.87
CA LEU A 59 -13.50 -1.88 36.70
C LEU A 59 -12.20 -2.16 35.92
N ASP A 60 -11.95 -1.41 34.85
CA ASP A 60 -10.71 -1.50 34.04
C ASP A 60 -9.45 -1.25 34.89
N CYS A 61 -9.46 -0.24 35.78
CA CYS A 61 -8.37 0.03 36.72
C CYS A 61 -8.14 -1.14 37.70
N ASN A 62 -9.18 -1.88 38.05
CA ASN A 62 -9.13 -3.06 38.91
C ASN A 62 -8.85 -4.36 38.15
N GLN A 63 -8.56 -4.27 36.85
CA GLN A 63 -8.37 -5.41 35.96
C GLN A 63 -9.58 -6.37 35.91
N ASP A 64 -10.78 -5.83 36.04
CA ASP A 64 -12.03 -6.57 35.98
C ASP A 64 -12.62 -6.56 34.57
N SER A 65 -12.81 -7.72 33.98
CA SER A 65 -13.36 -7.90 32.63
C SER A 65 -14.81 -7.39 32.48
N GLY A 66 -15.56 -7.22 33.58
CA GLY A 66 -16.87 -6.59 33.60
C GLY A 66 -16.90 -5.17 33.04
N CYS A 67 -15.72 -4.53 32.87
CA CYS A 67 -15.58 -3.25 32.19
C CYS A 67 -16.12 -3.30 30.75
N ILE A 68 -16.04 -4.44 30.05
CA ILE A 68 -16.51 -4.62 28.67
C ILE A 68 -18.03 -4.39 28.60
N ALA A 69 -18.79 -5.03 29.51
CA ALA A 69 -20.24 -4.87 29.58
C ALA A 69 -20.63 -3.40 29.87
N GLN A 70 -19.88 -2.69 30.74
CA GLN A 70 -20.13 -1.29 31.05
C GLN A 70 -19.87 -0.38 29.84
N TYR A 71 -18.77 -0.59 29.10
CA TYR A 71 -18.49 0.16 27.87
C TYR A 71 -19.53 -0.11 26.78
N PHE A 72 -19.99 -1.36 26.67
CA PHE A 72 -21.07 -1.72 25.75
C PHE A 72 -22.39 -1.01 26.13
N CYS A 73 -22.78 -1.04 27.40
CA CYS A 73 -23.97 -0.33 27.88
C CYS A 73 -23.88 1.17 27.67
N ALA A 74 -22.70 1.78 27.87
CA ALA A 74 -22.46 3.18 27.62
C ALA A 74 -22.63 3.55 26.14
N ALA A 75 -22.08 2.73 25.23
CA ALA A 75 -22.24 2.93 23.78
C ALA A 75 -23.71 2.82 23.34
N ARG A 76 -24.46 1.86 23.91
CA ARG A 76 -25.91 1.71 23.68
C ARG A 76 -26.72 2.91 24.17
N ALA A 77 -26.37 3.47 25.33
CA ALA A 77 -27.13 4.56 25.96
C ALA A 77 -27.15 5.85 25.12
N VAL A 78 -26.12 6.08 24.31
CA VAL A 78 -26.05 7.25 23.40
C VAL A 78 -26.67 6.99 22.02
N TRP A 79 -27.03 5.76 21.70
CA TRP A 79 -27.56 5.41 20.38
C TRP A 79 -28.83 6.20 20.00
N PRO A 80 -29.84 6.36 20.87
CA PRO A 80 -31.02 7.15 20.53
C PRO A 80 -30.73 8.62 20.21
N VAL A 81 -29.68 9.20 20.83
CA VAL A 81 -29.23 10.57 20.50
C VAL A 81 -28.65 10.61 19.09
N MET A 82 -27.96 9.57 18.70
CA MET A 82 -27.35 9.45 17.36
C MET A 82 -28.40 9.15 16.27
N GLU A 83 -29.50 8.50 16.63
CA GLU A 83 -30.65 8.29 15.72
C GLU A 83 -31.53 9.54 15.60
N SER A 84 -31.50 10.49 16.58
CA SER A 84 -32.36 11.67 16.58
C SER A 84 -32.00 12.64 15.45
N ASP A 85 -33.01 13.42 14.99
CA ASP A 85 -32.83 14.42 13.93
C ASP A 85 -32.04 15.67 14.37
N ALA A 86 -31.64 15.73 15.64
CA ALA A 86 -30.98 16.90 16.23
C ALA A 86 -29.48 17.02 15.81
N ILE A 87 -28.86 15.96 15.25
CA ILE A 87 -27.46 15.97 14.81
C ILE A 87 -27.41 16.55 13.40
N GLY A 88 -27.19 17.86 13.29
CA GLY A 88 -27.26 18.65 12.05
C GLY A 88 -25.96 18.73 11.25
N SER A 89 -25.03 17.75 11.30
CA SER A 89 -23.78 17.80 10.54
C SER A 89 -23.44 16.44 9.95
N ASP A 90 -22.83 16.46 8.75
CA ASP A 90 -22.33 15.26 8.05
C ASP A 90 -21.24 14.50 8.83
N CYS A 91 -20.69 15.10 9.87
CA CYS A 91 -19.73 14.49 10.79
C CYS A 91 -20.27 14.55 12.22
N PRO A 92 -20.46 13.42 12.93
CA PRO A 92 -20.95 13.41 14.31
C PRO A 92 -19.85 13.90 15.26
N ASN A 93 -19.79 15.21 15.48
CA ASN A 93 -18.84 15.87 16.40
C ASN A 93 -19.43 16.18 17.78
N GLY A 94 -20.58 15.60 18.11
CA GLY A 94 -21.23 15.79 19.39
C GLY A 94 -20.68 14.91 20.51
N ALA A 95 -21.00 15.28 21.76
CA ALA A 95 -20.60 14.51 22.94
C ALA A 95 -21.03 13.03 22.89
N ALA A 96 -22.20 12.74 22.29
CA ALA A 96 -22.69 11.38 22.11
C ALA A 96 -21.75 10.53 21.24
N ALA A 97 -21.32 11.06 20.08
CA ALA A 97 -20.40 10.37 19.17
C ALA A 97 -19.01 10.18 19.80
N GLU A 98 -18.54 11.16 20.58
CA GLU A 98 -17.26 11.04 21.28
C GLU A 98 -17.30 9.91 22.32
N ILE A 99 -18.33 9.85 23.16
CA ILE A 99 -18.49 8.80 24.16
C ILE A 99 -18.62 7.44 23.46
N TYR A 100 -19.45 7.36 22.42
CA TYR A 100 -19.63 6.16 21.63
C TYR A 100 -18.29 5.63 21.08
N ASN A 101 -17.53 6.46 20.37
CA ASN A 101 -16.23 6.07 19.80
C ASN A 101 -15.21 5.70 20.89
N ARG A 102 -15.20 6.38 22.05
CA ARG A 102 -14.35 6.03 23.19
C ARG A 102 -14.71 4.67 23.77
N CYS A 103 -16.00 4.35 23.90
CA CYS A 103 -16.45 3.04 24.34
C CYS A 103 -15.99 1.92 23.41
N LEU A 104 -16.16 2.10 22.08
CA LEU A 104 -15.72 1.09 21.11
C LEU A 104 -14.21 0.85 21.16
N ARG A 105 -13.39 1.89 21.31
CA ARG A 105 -11.92 1.73 21.51
C ARG A 105 -11.62 0.86 22.72
N LYS A 106 -12.28 1.13 23.83
CA LYS A 106 -12.11 0.36 25.07
C LYS A 106 -12.57 -1.09 24.92
N ILE A 107 -13.67 -1.34 24.21
CA ILE A 107 -14.17 -2.69 23.91
C ILE A 107 -13.15 -3.48 23.09
N ILE A 108 -12.56 -2.89 22.07
CA ILE A 108 -11.52 -3.55 21.26
C ILE A 108 -10.31 -3.90 22.14
N ASP A 109 -9.74 -2.89 22.83
CA ASP A 109 -8.51 -3.05 23.60
C ASP A 109 -8.69 -4.06 24.74
N ARG A 110 -9.75 -3.91 25.54
CA ARG A 110 -10.02 -4.78 26.71
C ARG A 110 -10.63 -6.11 26.30
N GLY A 111 -11.47 -6.13 25.26
CA GLY A 111 -12.01 -7.37 24.71
C GLY A 111 -10.91 -8.32 24.26
N GLN A 112 -9.89 -7.84 23.57
CA GLN A 112 -8.73 -8.64 23.19
C GLN A 112 -7.89 -9.03 24.42
N GLN A 113 -7.63 -8.10 25.33
CA GLN A 113 -6.85 -8.38 26.54
C GLN A 113 -7.44 -9.51 27.38
N TYR A 114 -8.77 -9.58 27.47
CA TYR A 114 -9.48 -10.60 28.27
C TYR A 114 -9.96 -11.80 27.44
N GLY A 115 -9.63 -11.86 26.15
CA GLY A 115 -10.07 -12.94 25.27
C GLY A 115 -11.59 -12.98 25.02
N CYS A 116 -12.26 -11.83 25.13
CA CYS A 116 -13.71 -11.68 24.92
C CYS A 116 -14.06 -11.20 23.52
N PHE A 117 -13.15 -10.52 22.82
CA PHE A 117 -13.35 -10.03 21.47
C PHE A 117 -12.78 -11.07 20.48
N GLU A 118 -13.69 -11.83 19.89
CA GLU A 118 -13.38 -12.97 19.01
C GLU A 118 -13.83 -12.68 17.57
N PRO A 119 -13.10 -11.82 16.83
CA PRO A 119 -13.52 -11.45 15.47
C PRO A 119 -13.60 -12.67 14.54
N ARG A 120 -12.69 -13.62 14.59
CA ARG A 120 -12.76 -14.84 13.76
C ARG A 120 -14.01 -15.70 14.04
N ALA A 121 -14.48 -15.70 15.27
CA ALA A 121 -15.70 -16.39 15.67
C ALA A 121 -16.97 -15.54 15.48
N GLY A 122 -16.84 -14.30 15.01
CA GLY A 122 -17.95 -13.39 14.74
C GLY A 122 -18.71 -12.95 15.99
N ARG A 123 -18.03 -12.79 17.16
CA ARG A 123 -18.70 -12.44 18.41
C ARG A 123 -17.84 -11.64 19.38
N LEU A 124 -18.52 -10.87 20.24
CA LEU A 124 -17.99 -10.28 21.47
C LEU A 124 -18.70 -10.89 22.67
N LEU A 125 -17.97 -11.46 23.59
CA LEU A 125 -18.48 -11.96 24.87
C LEU A 125 -18.55 -10.82 25.90
N MET A 126 -19.58 -10.80 26.73
CA MET A 126 -19.73 -9.80 27.79
C MET A 126 -18.82 -10.05 29.01
N GLY A 127 -18.05 -11.13 29.01
CA GLY A 127 -17.04 -11.52 29.97
C GLY A 127 -16.47 -12.89 29.59
N PRO A 128 -15.30 -13.31 30.14
CA PRO A 128 -14.61 -14.55 29.74
C PRO A 128 -15.41 -15.83 29.95
N SER A 129 -16.35 -15.82 30.87
CA SER A 129 -17.23 -16.97 31.19
C SER A 129 -18.70 -16.67 30.90
N SER A 130 -18.99 -15.60 30.15
CA SER A 130 -20.36 -15.21 29.81
C SER A 130 -20.87 -16.02 28.62
N GLU A 131 -22.11 -16.49 28.70
CA GLU A 131 -22.84 -17.01 27.53
C GLU A 131 -23.44 -15.87 26.70
N ASP A 132 -23.57 -14.66 27.29
CA ASP A 132 -24.08 -13.50 26.61
C ASP A 132 -23.03 -12.99 25.62
N CYS A 133 -23.41 -12.93 24.35
CA CYS A 133 -22.55 -12.40 23.29
C CYS A 133 -23.29 -11.43 22.39
N VAL A 134 -22.52 -10.57 21.76
CA VAL A 134 -22.98 -9.66 20.68
C VAL A 134 -22.35 -10.14 19.38
N PRO A 135 -23.15 -10.40 18.33
CA PRO A 135 -22.63 -10.86 17.05
C PRO A 135 -21.82 -9.75 16.35
N ILE A 136 -20.85 -10.18 15.54
CA ILE A 136 -20.01 -9.33 14.70
C ILE A 136 -20.25 -9.70 13.24
N PHE A 137 -20.59 -8.72 12.42
CA PHE A 137 -20.78 -8.86 10.98
C PHE A 137 -19.65 -8.17 10.21
N TYR A 138 -19.49 -8.54 8.93
CA TYR A 138 -18.43 -8.06 8.04
C TYR A 138 -19.05 -7.57 6.74
N ARG A 139 -18.74 -6.32 6.33
CA ARG A 139 -19.34 -5.71 5.15
C ARG A 139 -18.30 -5.15 4.19
N GLY A 140 -18.42 -5.58 2.94
CA GLY A 140 -17.67 -5.01 1.83
C GLY A 140 -16.23 -5.52 1.67
N PHE A 141 -15.77 -6.45 2.48
CA PHE A 141 -14.41 -6.95 2.41
C PHE A 141 -14.20 -7.98 1.31
N PRO A 142 -13.01 -7.99 0.67
CA PRO A 142 -12.54 -9.15 -0.09
C PRO A 142 -11.97 -10.24 0.84
N TRP A 143 -11.91 -9.97 2.16
CA TRP A 143 -11.42 -10.83 3.22
C TRP A 143 -12.55 -11.62 3.85
N ASP A 144 -12.25 -12.86 4.26
CA ASP A 144 -13.19 -13.67 5.04
C ASP A 144 -13.11 -13.33 6.54
N PRO A 145 -14.17 -13.62 7.34
CA PRO A 145 -14.11 -13.46 8.81
C PRO A 145 -12.91 -14.16 9.46
N GLN A 146 -12.46 -15.27 8.86
CA GLN A 146 -11.31 -16.03 9.34
C GLN A 146 -9.97 -15.26 9.19
N ASP A 147 -9.93 -14.20 8.38
CA ASP A 147 -8.75 -13.36 8.17
C ASP A 147 -8.58 -12.28 9.24
N PHE A 148 -9.53 -12.14 10.17
CA PHE A 148 -9.50 -11.15 11.26
C PHE A 148 -8.77 -11.69 12.49
N ASP A 149 -7.46 -11.95 12.38
CA ASP A 149 -6.68 -12.55 13.48
C ASP A 149 -6.43 -11.59 14.63
N VAL A 150 -5.93 -10.38 14.31
CA VAL A 150 -5.65 -9.34 15.30
C VAL A 150 -6.26 -8.03 14.84
N VAL A 151 -6.95 -7.35 15.73
CA VAL A 151 -7.58 -6.05 15.46
C VAL A 151 -6.95 -5.00 16.36
N MET A 152 -6.32 -4.00 15.77
CA MET A 152 -5.68 -2.90 16.51
C MET A 152 -6.40 -1.60 16.21
N VAL A 153 -6.68 -0.81 17.24
CA VAL A 153 -7.17 0.57 17.03
C VAL A 153 -6.13 1.32 16.23
N ALA A 154 -6.55 1.97 15.13
CA ALA A 154 -5.65 2.76 14.31
C ALA A 154 -5.02 3.86 15.17
N SER A 155 -3.68 3.88 15.21
CA SER A 155 -2.93 4.85 16.01
C SER A 155 -3.11 6.26 15.43
N THR A 156 -3.14 7.26 16.30
CA THR A 156 -3.05 8.66 15.89
C THR A 156 -1.64 9.03 15.42
N GLU A 157 -0.67 8.16 15.65
CA GLU A 157 0.70 8.35 15.16
C GLU A 157 0.75 8.10 13.66
N VAL A 158 0.93 9.20 12.93
CA VAL A 158 1.12 9.19 11.48
C VAL A 158 2.50 8.67 11.15
N SER A 159 2.62 7.82 10.15
CA SER A 159 3.92 7.52 9.59
C SER A 159 4.48 8.77 8.90
N LYS A 160 5.55 9.35 9.46
CA LYS A 160 6.29 10.47 8.82
C LYS A 160 6.88 10.12 7.45
N LYS A 161 6.75 8.86 7.01
CA LYS A 161 7.23 8.37 5.72
C LYS A 161 6.17 8.46 4.62
N LEU A 162 4.91 8.68 4.97
CA LEU A 162 3.82 8.93 4.02
C LEU A 162 3.68 10.42 3.76
N ASN A 163 3.45 10.79 2.48
CA ASN A 163 3.23 12.18 2.08
C ASN A 163 1.88 12.70 2.61
N HIS A 164 0.87 11.86 2.53
CA HIS A 164 -0.49 12.18 2.95
C HIS A 164 -1.03 11.13 3.92
N ASP A 165 -1.91 11.59 4.80
CA ASP A 165 -2.61 10.79 5.79
C ASP A 165 -4.12 10.87 5.53
N TYR A 166 -4.68 9.78 5.02
CA TYR A 166 -6.07 9.72 4.60
C TYR A 166 -6.95 9.27 5.77
N ARG A 167 -7.33 10.24 6.61
CA ARG A 167 -8.23 10.07 7.75
C ARG A 167 -9.48 10.91 7.59
N CYS A 168 -10.60 10.34 8.02
CA CYS A 168 -11.86 11.05 8.16
C CYS A 168 -12.43 10.81 9.55
N CYS A 169 -12.89 11.88 10.18
CA CYS A 169 -13.70 11.79 11.39
C CYS A 169 -15.06 11.21 11.04
N GLY A 170 -15.67 10.52 11.99
CA GLY A 170 -16.99 9.94 11.79
C GLY A 170 -17.41 9.02 12.91
N MET A 171 -18.43 8.24 12.65
CA MET A 171 -18.97 7.24 13.54
C MET A 171 -18.11 5.98 13.51
N GLY A 172 -17.86 5.39 14.68
CA GLY A 172 -17.09 4.16 14.79
C GLY A 172 -15.60 4.37 15.06
N VAL A 173 -14.86 3.29 15.04
CA VAL A 173 -13.42 3.27 15.35
C VAL A 173 -12.65 2.68 14.19
N PRO A 174 -11.77 3.46 13.55
CA PRO A 174 -10.84 2.93 12.56
C PRO A 174 -9.88 1.95 13.23
N VAL A 175 -9.68 0.80 12.60
CA VAL A 175 -8.78 -0.25 13.04
C VAL A 175 -7.87 -0.73 11.92
N VAL A 176 -6.73 -1.26 12.29
CA VAL A 176 -5.88 -2.08 11.45
C VAL A 176 -6.17 -3.53 11.80
N VAL A 177 -6.60 -4.29 10.83
CA VAL A 177 -6.75 -5.74 10.95
C VAL A 177 -5.50 -6.39 10.41
N ILE A 178 -4.96 -7.35 11.15
CA ILE A 178 -3.80 -8.13 10.76
C ILE A 178 -4.27 -9.55 10.53
N ASN A 179 -3.97 -10.08 9.35
CA ASN A 179 -4.16 -11.47 8.98
C ASN A 179 -2.82 -12.16 8.92
N LYS A 180 -2.71 -13.34 9.52
CA LYS A 180 -1.56 -14.23 9.39
C LYS A 180 -1.88 -15.26 8.32
N ARG A 181 -1.00 -15.33 7.30
CA ARG A 181 -1.16 -16.25 6.17
C ARG A 181 -1.40 -17.69 6.64
N LEU A 182 -2.32 -18.36 5.96
CA LEU A 182 -2.48 -19.81 6.08
C LEU A 182 -1.39 -20.52 5.25
N GLU A 183 -0.86 -21.63 5.76
CA GLU A 183 0.09 -22.46 5.02
C GLU A 183 -0.47 -22.88 3.65
N GLY A 184 0.33 -22.69 2.59
CA GLY A 184 -0.03 -23.10 1.22
C GLY A 184 -0.44 -21.97 0.27
N GLU A 185 -0.64 -20.74 0.73
CA GLU A 185 -0.94 -19.59 -0.13
C GLU A 185 0.33 -18.94 -0.69
N ARG A 186 0.73 -19.33 -1.89
CA ARG A 186 2.00 -18.91 -2.52
C ARG A 186 2.11 -17.41 -2.80
N PHE A 187 1.00 -16.73 -3.11
CA PHE A 187 1.01 -15.35 -3.58
C PHE A 187 0.54 -14.32 -2.54
N LEU A 188 0.24 -14.72 -1.33
CA LEU A 188 0.00 -13.81 -0.23
C LEU A 188 1.22 -13.75 0.69
N ARG A 189 1.49 -12.59 1.29
CA ARG A 189 2.54 -12.47 2.30
C ARG A 189 2.14 -13.14 3.60
N ASP A 190 3.13 -13.52 4.42
CA ASP A 190 2.90 -14.21 5.70
C ASP A 190 2.08 -13.39 6.69
N GLU A 191 2.14 -12.07 6.60
CA GLU A 191 1.32 -11.15 7.38
C GLU A 191 0.78 -10.06 6.49
N GLN A 192 -0.54 -9.84 6.53
CA GLN A 192 -1.23 -8.81 5.80
C GLN A 192 -1.88 -7.83 6.77
N ALA A 193 -1.99 -6.56 6.36
CA ALA A 193 -2.66 -5.54 7.14
C ALA A 193 -3.64 -4.77 6.25
N PHE A 194 -4.88 -4.65 6.70
CA PHE A 194 -5.91 -3.90 6.00
C PHE A 194 -6.74 -3.01 6.94
N ALA A 195 -7.38 -2.01 6.36
CA ALA A 195 -8.21 -1.09 7.11
C ALA A 195 -9.60 -1.66 7.34
N ALA A 196 -10.17 -1.40 8.51
CA ALA A 196 -11.58 -1.60 8.78
C ALA A 196 -12.08 -0.48 9.71
N THR A 197 -13.39 -0.27 9.75
CA THR A 197 -14.05 0.55 10.75
C THR A 197 -15.01 -0.31 11.55
N LEU A 198 -14.83 -0.38 12.87
CA LEU A 198 -15.77 -1.08 13.75
C LEU A 198 -16.85 -0.11 14.21
N ILE A 199 -18.10 -0.49 14.03
CA ILE A 199 -19.27 0.19 14.56
C ILE A 199 -20.10 -0.76 15.42
N LEU A 200 -20.90 -0.20 16.33
CA LEU A 200 -21.99 -0.87 17.05
C LEU A 200 -23.29 -0.24 16.56
N ARG A 201 -24.22 -1.02 16.05
CA ARG A 201 -25.50 -0.49 15.62
C ARG A 201 -26.67 -1.31 16.14
N ARG A 202 -27.85 -0.69 16.14
CA ARG A 202 -29.09 -1.37 16.47
C ARG A 202 -29.43 -2.38 15.36
N ASN A 203 -29.71 -3.60 15.74
CA ASN A 203 -30.30 -4.61 14.86
C ASN A 203 -31.81 -4.64 15.09
N ARG A 204 -32.60 -4.58 14.01
CA ARG A 204 -34.05 -4.66 14.08
C ARG A 204 -34.58 -6.10 13.96
N SER A 205 -33.73 -7.05 13.60
CA SER A 205 -34.05 -8.47 13.54
C SER A 205 -33.79 -9.12 14.91
N ASP A 206 -34.85 -9.51 15.61
CA ASP A 206 -34.77 -10.16 16.93
C ASP A 206 -34.11 -11.55 16.87
N GLU A 207 -34.07 -12.18 15.67
CA GLU A 207 -33.51 -13.52 15.50
C GLU A 207 -31.97 -13.54 15.52
N GLU A 208 -31.33 -12.44 15.09
CA GLU A 208 -29.87 -12.39 14.95
C GLU A 208 -29.15 -11.80 16.18
N SER A 209 -29.84 -11.10 17.07
CA SER A 209 -29.23 -10.48 18.26
C SER A 209 -30.20 -10.33 19.42
N PRO A 210 -30.08 -11.16 20.49
CA PRO A 210 -30.93 -11.08 21.67
C PRO A 210 -30.86 -9.73 22.40
N CYS A 211 -29.75 -8.99 22.26
CA CYS A 211 -29.57 -7.68 22.90
C CYS A 211 -30.02 -6.50 22.01
N GLY A 212 -30.50 -6.76 20.78
CA GLY A 212 -30.97 -5.76 19.82
C GLY A 212 -29.85 -4.89 19.23
N PHE A 213 -28.58 -5.29 19.37
CA PHE A 213 -27.41 -4.59 18.83
C PHE A 213 -26.41 -5.58 18.24
N VAL A 214 -25.66 -5.12 17.23
CA VAL A 214 -24.61 -5.90 16.55
C VAL A 214 -23.38 -5.03 16.34
N PHE A 215 -22.22 -5.67 16.35
CA PHE A 215 -21.01 -5.04 15.82
C PHE A 215 -20.92 -5.29 14.33
N GLU A 216 -20.38 -4.31 13.61
CA GLU A 216 -20.04 -4.46 12.19
C GLU A 216 -18.66 -3.93 11.92
N PHE A 217 -17.84 -4.75 11.25
CA PHE A 217 -16.69 -4.27 10.52
C PHE A 217 -17.14 -3.82 9.14
N ILE A 218 -16.74 -2.62 8.75
CA ILE A 218 -17.03 -2.01 7.44
C ILE A 218 -15.72 -1.77 6.73
N ASP A 219 -15.64 -2.14 5.44
CA ASP A 219 -14.51 -1.79 4.59
C ASP A 219 -14.55 -0.29 4.24
N PRO A 220 -13.60 0.52 4.79
CA PRO A 220 -13.59 1.96 4.57
C PRO A 220 -13.15 2.36 3.16
N LEU A 221 -12.67 1.41 2.35
CA LEU A 221 -12.34 1.60 0.93
C LEU A 221 -13.58 1.49 0.03
N ARG A 222 -14.67 0.88 0.52
CA ARG A 222 -15.90 0.67 -0.23
C ARG A 222 -17.08 1.47 0.31
N ALA A 223 -17.06 1.85 1.59
CA ALA A 223 -18.10 2.65 2.20
C ALA A 223 -17.50 3.85 2.93
N ASP A 224 -18.11 5.01 2.76
CA ASP A 224 -17.75 6.24 3.46
C ASP A 224 -18.79 6.69 4.49
N SER A 225 -19.97 6.09 4.45
CA SER A 225 -21.11 6.41 5.30
C SER A 225 -21.96 5.18 5.59
N ILE A 226 -22.77 5.29 6.62
CA ILE A 226 -23.80 4.30 6.99
C ILE A 226 -25.13 5.01 7.23
N ARG A 227 -26.22 4.29 7.01
CA ARG A 227 -27.56 4.83 7.25
C ARG A 227 -28.00 4.61 8.70
N VAL A 228 -28.26 5.70 9.43
CA VAL A 228 -28.74 5.69 10.81
C VAL A 228 -29.90 6.65 10.94
N GLY A 229 -31.04 6.20 11.45
CA GLY A 229 -32.23 7.04 11.60
C GLY A 229 -32.72 7.69 10.29
N GLY A 230 -32.56 6.99 9.15
CA GLY A 230 -32.96 7.49 7.82
C GLY A 230 -31.97 8.47 7.16
N ARG A 231 -30.78 8.70 7.75
CA ARG A 231 -29.73 9.60 7.23
C ARG A 231 -28.40 8.89 7.03
N ASP A 232 -27.63 9.35 6.04
CA ASP A 232 -26.27 8.89 5.82
C ASP A 232 -25.32 9.63 6.78
N ILE A 233 -24.64 8.87 7.66
CA ILE A 233 -23.66 9.37 8.62
C ILE A 233 -22.29 8.89 8.20
N ALA A 234 -21.33 9.82 8.07
CA ALA A 234 -19.96 9.48 7.74
C ALA A 234 -19.33 8.55 8.80
N ILE A 235 -18.65 7.49 8.35
CA ILE A 235 -17.87 6.61 9.23
C ILE A 235 -16.47 7.16 9.45
N ALA A 236 -15.92 6.90 10.63
CA ALA A 236 -14.53 7.21 10.92
C ALA A 236 -13.63 6.28 10.10
N ARG A 237 -12.69 6.84 9.34
CA ARG A 237 -11.82 6.07 8.44
C ARG A 237 -10.36 6.41 8.64
N ASP A 238 -9.49 5.42 8.52
CA ASP A 238 -8.04 5.60 8.41
C ASP A 238 -7.48 4.61 7.39
N ILE A 239 -7.45 5.04 6.13
CA ILE A 239 -6.98 4.23 4.99
C ILE A 239 -5.45 4.08 5.03
N SER A 240 -4.76 5.05 5.61
CA SER A 240 -3.28 5.07 5.68
C SER A 240 -2.72 4.18 6.79
N ALA A 241 -3.51 3.88 7.83
CA ALA A 241 -3.03 3.15 9.01
C ALA A 241 -2.41 1.77 8.70
N PRO A 242 -2.95 0.92 7.82
CA PRO A 242 -2.33 -0.37 7.52
C PRO A 242 -0.97 -0.24 6.86
N ILE A 243 -0.80 0.74 5.96
CA ILE A 243 0.48 1.02 5.31
C ILE A 243 1.49 1.56 6.33
N ALA A 244 1.05 2.48 7.20
CA ALA A 244 1.87 3.01 8.29
C ALA A 244 2.33 1.90 9.26
N TYR A 245 1.44 0.98 9.61
CA TYR A 245 1.75 -0.21 10.40
C TYR A 245 2.84 -1.06 9.73
N ARG A 246 2.65 -1.42 8.48
CA ARG A 246 3.63 -2.22 7.70
C ARG A 246 5.00 -1.54 7.62
N ILE A 247 5.04 -0.22 7.42
CA ILE A 247 6.29 0.56 7.42
C ILE A 247 6.98 0.46 8.79
N SER A 248 6.24 0.48 9.90
CA SER A 248 6.81 0.39 11.25
C SER A 248 7.42 -0.99 11.56
N GLN A 249 6.88 -2.05 10.98
CA GLN A 249 7.42 -3.41 11.13
C GLN A 249 8.69 -3.65 10.30
N ARG A 250 8.88 -2.88 9.21
CA ARG A 250 10.02 -3.00 8.29
C ARG A 250 11.38 -2.76 8.93
N ASP A 251 11.47 -1.81 9.86
CA ASP A 251 12.76 -1.30 10.37
C ASP A 251 13.58 -2.36 11.13
N LYS A 252 13.01 -3.55 11.36
CA LYS A 252 13.66 -4.63 12.09
C LYS A 252 14.50 -5.57 11.21
N ASN A 253 14.19 -5.73 9.91
CA ASN A 253 14.80 -6.81 9.09
C ASN A 253 15.46 -6.32 7.77
N TYR A 254 15.58 -5.00 7.55
CA TYR A 254 15.96 -4.46 6.22
C TYR A 254 17.41 -4.73 5.79
N LEU A 255 18.35 -4.71 6.73
CA LEU A 255 19.79 -4.89 6.41
C LEU A 255 20.16 -6.33 6.13
N GLU A 256 19.47 -7.29 6.75
CA GLU A 256 19.79 -8.71 6.61
C GLU A 256 19.49 -9.22 5.19
N GLY A 257 18.33 -8.90 4.62
CA GLY A 257 17.96 -9.36 3.27
C GLY A 257 18.77 -8.76 2.12
N PHE A 258 19.45 -7.61 2.35
CA PHE A 258 20.35 -7.03 1.35
C PHE A 258 21.75 -7.68 1.38
N LEU A 259 22.29 -7.91 2.57
CA LEU A 259 23.63 -8.46 2.75
C LEU A 259 23.70 -9.99 2.51
N GLN A 260 22.58 -10.69 2.72
CA GLN A 260 22.49 -12.14 2.53
C GLN A 260 21.24 -12.49 1.69
N PRO A 261 21.33 -12.41 0.36
CA PRO A 261 20.25 -12.85 -0.52
C PRO A 261 19.95 -14.34 -0.25
N GLY A 262 18.71 -14.62 0.18
CA GLY A 262 18.26 -15.99 0.50
C GLY A 262 18.10 -16.32 1.99
N THR A 263 18.34 -15.36 2.90
CA THR A 263 18.12 -15.56 4.35
C THR A 263 16.80 -15.00 4.85
N THR A 264 16.05 -14.28 4.01
CA THR A 264 14.67 -13.92 4.33
C THR A 264 13.77 -15.11 4.00
N ASP A 265 12.88 -15.49 4.91
CA ASP A 265 11.90 -16.57 4.74
C ASP A 265 10.98 -16.34 3.52
N GLU A 266 10.93 -15.11 3.00
CA GLU A 266 10.25 -14.73 1.76
C GLU A 266 11.25 -14.69 0.61
N GLY A 267 11.32 -15.74 -0.20
CA GLY A 267 12.08 -15.77 -1.46
C GLY A 267 11.60 -14.72 -2.47
N PRO A 268 12.33 -14.53 -3.61
CA PRO A 268 11.90 -13.61 -4.67
C PRO A 268 10.53 -14.04 -5.19
N GLY A 269 9.61 -13.07 -5.35
CA GLY A 269 8.28 -13.41 -5.84
C GLY A 269 7.34 -12.25 -6.05
N LEU A 270 6.32 -12.53 -6.84
CA LEU A 270 5.14 -11.70 -7.01
C LEU A 270 4.16 -12.00 -5.87
N TYR A 271 3.60 -10.98 -5.26
CA TYR A 271 2.61 -11.13 -4.19
C TYR A 271 1.48 -10.11 -4.32
N LEU A 272 0.31 -10.51 -3.86
CA LEU A 272 -0.87 -9.67 -3.73
C LEU A 272 -0.82 -8.95 -2.38
N VAL A 273 -1.21 -7.69 -2.37
CA VAL A 273 -1.32 -6.91 -1.12
C VAL A 273 -2.61 -7.25 -0.37
N GLU A 274 -3.62 -7.65 -1.11
CA GLU A 274 -4.95 -8.08 -0.65
C GLU A 274 -5.34 -9.36 -1.41
N PRO A 275 -6.33 -10.13 -0.95
CA PRO A 275 -6.89 -11.24 -1.72
C PRO A 275 -7.31 -10.79 -3.12
N TYR A 276 -7.21 -11.69 -4.08
CA TYR A 276 -7.60 -11.40 -5.45
C TYR A 276 -9.07 -10.93 -5.54
N GLN A 277 -9.27 -9.87 -6.31
CA GLN A 277 -10.58 -9.28 -6.56
C GLN A 277 -10.88 -9.37 -8.06
N PRO A 278 -11.75 -10.30 -8.49
CA PRO A 278 -12.13 -10.42 -9.91
C PRO A 278 -12.64 -9.10 -10.49
N GLY A 279 -12.30 -8.83 -11.75
CA GLY A 279 -12.66 -7.60 -12.46
C GLY A 279 -11.81 -6.37 -12.11
N LYS A 280 -10.86 -6.46 -11.17
CA LYS A 280 -9.88 -5.41 -10.89
C LYS A 280 -8.55 -5.67 -11.60
N ILE A 281 -8.06 -4.65 -12.28
CA ILE A 281 -6.80 -4.69 -13.03
C ILE A 281 -5.60 -4.69 -12.07
N PRO A 282 -4.65 -5.62 -12.19
CA PRO A 282 -3.45 -5.61 -11.37
C PRO A 282 -2.51 -4.46 -11.74
N VAL A 283 -2.06 -3.71 -10.73
CA VAL A 283 -0.92 -2.78 -10.80
C VAL A 283 0.24 -3.40 -10.05
N VAL A 284 1.26 -3.80 -10.78
CA VAL A 284 2.45 -4.47 -10.23
C VAL A 284 3.56 -3.46 -10.03
N PHE A 285 3.94 -3.24 -8.79
CA PHE A 285 5.06 -2.37 -8.43
C PHE A 285 6.38 -3.14 -8.38
N VAL A 286 7.38 -2.65 -9.14
CA VAL A 286 8.73 -3.23 -9.25
C VAL A 286 9.75 -2.24 -8.72
N HIS A 287 10.42 -2.57 -7.61
CA HIS A 287 11.37 -1.67 -6.95
C HIS A 287 12.75 -1.62 -7.64
N GLY A 288 13.57 -0.65 -7.27
CA GLY A 288 14.91 -0.46 -7.82
C GLY A 288 16.03 -1.15 -7.05
N LEU A 289 17.27 -0.94 -7.52
CA LEU A 289 18.49 -1.40 -6.87
C LEU A 289 18.61 -0.82 -5.46
N LEU A 290 19.06 -1.62 -4.48
CA LEU A 290 19.18 -1.25 -3.07
C LEU A 290 17.87 -0.73 -2.45
N SER A 291 16.75 -1.27 -2.91
CA SER A 291 15.42 -0.90 -2.47
C SER A 291 14.58 -2.14 -2.21
N ASP A 292 13.37 -1.94 -1.74
CA ASP A 292 12.37 -2.97 -1.49
C ASP A 292 10.97 -2.45 -1.87
N PRO A 293 9.93 -3.29 -1.79
CA PRO A 293 8.57 -2.90 -2.15
C PRO A 293 7.98 -1.74 -1.33
N PHE A 294 8.47 -1.47 -0.12
CA PHE A 294 7.98 -0.34 0.69
C PHE A 294 8.30 1.03 0.09
N THR A 295 9.20 1.09 -0.89
CA THR A 295 9.44 2.30 -1.67
C THR A 295 8.17 2.82 -2.36
N TRP A 296 7.17 1.95 -2.58
CA TRP A 296 5.89 2.23 -3.22
C TRP A 296 4.76 2.60 -2.25
N SER A 297 5.04 2.70 -0.95
CA SER A 297 4.03 2.98 0.07
C SER A 297 3.21 4.25 -0.22
N ASN A 298 3.85 5.32 -0.73
CA ASN A 298 3.14 6.55 -1.10
C ASN A 298 2.20 6.32 -2.29
N ALA A 299 2.68 5.68 -3.35
CA ALA A 299 1.85 5.38 -4.52
C ALA A 299 0.67 4.45 -4.17
N ALA A 300 0.90 3.43 -3.33
CA ALA A 300 -0.15 2.54 -2.86
C ALA A 300 -1.19 3.26 -1.99
N ASN A 301 -0.74 4.15 -1.09
CA ASN A 301 -1.60 4.96 -0.24
C ASN A 301 -2.52 5.87 -1.06
N GLU A 302 -1.93 6.57 -2.02
CA GLU A 302 -2.66 7.45 -2.94
C GLU A 302 -3.65 6.68 -3.82
N LEU A 303 -3.25 5.54 -4.40
CA LEU A 303 -4.12 4.73 -5.25
C LEU A 303 -5.36 4.27 -4.47
N ARG A 304 -5.17 3.82 -3.23
CA ARG A 304 -6.28 3.40 -2.35
C ARG A 304 -7.20 4.55 -1.99
N ALA A 305 -6.67 5.75 -1.77
CA ALA A 305 -7.46 6.91 -1.38
C ALA A 305 -8.36 7.46 -2.51
N ARG A 306 -8.05 7.10 -3.76
CA ARG A 306 -8.82 7.54 -4.94
C ARG A 306 -9.89 6.51 -5.29
N ALA A 307 -11.14 6.79 -4.97
CA ALA A 307 -12.26 5.86 -5.11
C ALA A 307 -12.34 5.19 -6.50
N LEU A 308 -12.20 5.97 -7.60
CA LEU A 308 -12.21 5.43 -8.96
C LEU A 308 -11.08 4.41 -9.17
N LEU A 309 -9.85 4.74 -8.78
CA LEU A 309 -8.72 3.84 -8.99
C LEU A 309 -8.81 2.61 -8.08
N ASN A 310 -9.19 2.80 -6.82
CA ASN A 310 -9.38 1.69 -5.90
C ASN A 310 -10.48 0.71 -6.33
N SER A 311 -11.55 1.20 -6.99
CA SER A 311 -12.63 0.34 -7.49
C SER A 311 -12.23 -0.48 -8.71
N ARG A 312 -11.22 -0.03 -9.49
CA ARG A 312 -10.85 -0.63 -10.78
C ARG A 312 -9.50 -1.34 -10.78
N TYR A 313 -8.63 -1.01 -9.83
CA TYR A 313 -7.28 -1.56 -9.72
C TYR A 313 -7.08 -2.31 -8.41
N GLN A 314 -6.20 -3.31 -8.43
CA GLN A 314 -5.68 -4.01 -7.26
C GLN A 314 -4.15 -3.94 -7.25
N ILE A 315 -3.56 -3.86 -6.06
CA ILE A 315 -2.12 -3.64 -5.90
C ILE A 315 -1.41 -4.98 -5.73
N TRP A 316 -0.44 -5.25 -6.60
CA TRP A 316 0.50 -6.33 -6.48
C TRP A 316 1.92 -5.77 -6.31
N GLY A 317 2.81 -6.53 -5.71
CA GLY A 317 4.20 -6.14 -5.54
C GLY A 317 5.13 -7.26 -6.01
N PHE A 318 6.28 -6.88 -6.56
CA PHE A 318 7.34 -7.83 -6.89
C PHE A 318 8.56 -7.54 -6.03
N GLN A 319 8.96 -8.54 -5.22
CA GLN A 319 10.16 -8.52 -4.40
C GLN A 319 11.22 -9.40 -5.02
N TYR A 320 12.46 -8.91 -5.08
CA TYR A 320 13.58 -9.67 -5.62
C TYR A 320 14.92 -9.21 -5.04
N PRO A 321 15.93 -10.10 -4.97
CA PRO A 321 17.27 -9.76 -4.52
C PRO A 321 17.97 -8.87 -5.56
N THR A 322 18.23 -7.62 -5.20
CA THR A 322 18.77 -6.63 -6.14
C THR A 322 20.25 -6.78 -6.45
N GLY A 323 20.97 -7.64 -5.71
CA GLY A 323 22.37 -8.00 -5.97
C GLY A 323 22.54 -8.97 -7.13
N GLU A 324 21.57 -9.85 -7.36
CA GLU A 324 21.58 -10.80 -8.48
C GLU A 324 21.36 -10.08 -9.83
N PRO A 325 21.80 -10.70 -10.96
CA PRO A 325 21.52 -10.15 -12.29
C PRO A 325 20.03 -9.88 -12.49
N PHE A 326 19.66 -8.67 -12.89
CA PHE A 326 18.24 -8.31 -13.05
C PHE A 326 17.53 -9.10 -14.18
N LEU A 327 18.27 -9.70 -15.12
CA LEU A 327 17.72 -10.64 -16.10
C LEU A 327 17.11 -11.88 -15.42
N LYS A 328 17.78 -12.43 -14.40
CA LYS A 328 17.23 -13.53 -13.58
C LYS A 328 15.94 -13.08 -12.87
N SER A 329 15.95 -11.88 -12.28
CA SER A 329 14.77 -11.32 -11.64
C SER A 329 13.62 -11.09 -12.63
N ALA A 330 13.93 -10.71 -13.86
CA ALA A 330 12.94 -10.57 -14.93
C ALA A 330 12.34 -11.93 -15.35
N ALA A 331 13.16 -12.98 -15.43
CA ALA A 331 12.67 -14.35 -15.68
C ALA A 331 11.71 -14.80 -14.57
N VAL A 332 12.09 -14.60 -13.29
CA VAL A 332 11.22 -14.93 -12.14
C VAL A 332 9.88 -14.15 -12.19
N LEU A 333 9.93 -12.86 -12.54
CA LEU A 333 8.67 -12.07 -12.67
C LEU A 333 7.79 -12.63 -13.78
N ARG A 334 8.37 -13.01 -14.92
CA ARG A 334 7.65 -13.61 -16.06
C ARG A 334 6.95 -14.90 -15.66
N ASP A 335 7.70 -15.81 -15.02
CA ASP A 335 7.15 -17.08 -14.55
C ASP A 335 6.02 -16.87 -13.55
N HIS A 336 6.18 -15.91 -12.63
CA HIS A 336 5.17 -15.62 -11.64
C HIS A 336 3.92 -14.94 -12.23
N LEU A 337 4.07 -14.04 -13.22
CA LEU A 337 2.93 -13.44 -13.92
C LEU A 337 2.12 -14.52 -14.63
N ASN A 338 2.78 -15.42 -15.35
CA ASN A 338 2.12 -16.53 -16.04
C ASN A 338 1.47 -17.51 -15.05
N ALA A 339 2.16 -17.85 -13.95
CA ALA A 339 1.65 -18.81 -12.97
C ALA A 339 0.44 -18.24 -12.20
N ILE A 340 0.46 -16.95 -11.82
CA ILE A 340 -0.63 -16.35 -11.07
C ILE A 340 -1.87 -16.16 -11.96
N THR A 341 -1.72 -15.68 -13.19
CA THR A 341 -2.84 -15.52 -14.10
C THR A 341 -3.50 -16.85 -14.41
N ASN A 342 -2.72 -17.91 -14.70
CA ASN A 342 -3.25 -19.26 -14.91
C ASN A 342 -3.93 -19.84 -13.66
N LYS A 343 -3.46 -19.48 -12.44
CA LYS A 343 -4.07 -19.94 -11.19
C LYS A 343 -5.39 -19.23 -10.89
N LEU A 344 -5.42 -17.91 -11.10
CA LEU A 344 -6.59 -17.07 -10.75
C LEU A 344 -7.70 -17.16 -11.80
N ASP A 345 -7.34 -17.36 -13.05
CA ASP A 345 -8.26 -17.39 -14.18
C ASP A 345 -7.81 -18.44 -15.22
N PRO A 346 -7.95 -19.75 -14.90
CA PRO A 346 -7.53 -20.82 -15.79
C PRO A 346 -8.34 -20.88 -17.11
N GLU A 347 -9.53 -20.29 -17.12
CA GLU A 347 -10.44 -20.28 -18.27
C GLU A 347 -10.33 -19.00 -19.12
N GLY A 348 -9.57 -17.99 -18.66
CA GLY A 348 -9.42 -16.69 -19.33
C GLY A 348 -10.71 -15.86 -19.33
N ALA A 349 -11.53 -16.02 -18.29
CA ALA A 349 -12.83 -15.37 -18.17
C ALA A 349 -12.77 -13.94 -17.58
N ASP A 350 -11.68 -13.59 -16.87
CA ASP A 350 -11.50 -12.27 -16.29
C ASP A 350 -10.64 -11.36 -17.21
N PRO A 351 -11.25 -10.44 -17.97
CA PRO A 351 -10.53 -9.56 -18.88
C PRO A 351 -9.58 -8.59 -18.14
N ALA A 352 -9.77 -8.35 -16.85
CA ALA A 352 -8.89 -7.48 -16.08
C ALA A 352 -7.47 -8.06 -15.93
N LEU A 353 -7.33 -9.38 -15.90
CA LEU A 353 -6.03 -10.06 -15.85
C LEU A 353 -5.24 -9.98 -17.16
N SER A 354 -5.87 -9.64 -18.28
CA SER A 354 -5.18 -9.36 -19.55
C SER A 354 -4.73 -7.90 -19.69
N GLN A 355 -4.93 -7.06 -18.63
CA GLN A 355 -4.68 -5.62 -18.63
C GLN A 355 -3.65 -5.19 -17.60
N ILE A 356 -2.76 -6.07 -17.18
CA ILE A 356 -1.77 -5.81 -16.13
C ILE A 356 -0.93 -4.57 -16.44
N VAL A 357 -0.79 -3.68 -15.46
CA VAL A 357 0.07 -2.50 -15.52
C VAL A 357 1.33 -2.74 -14.69
N LEU A 358 2.51 -2.63 -15.30
CA LEU A 358 3.79 -2.68 -14.58
C LEU A 358 4.29 -1.26 -14.31
N ILE A 359 4.67 -0.97 -13.08
CA ILE A 359 5.26 0.32 -12.68
C ILE A 359 6.62 0.05 -12.06
N GLY A 360 7.69 0.41 -12.79
CA GLY A 360 9.06 0.10 -12.40
C GLY A 360 9.89 1.34 -12.09
N HIS A 361 10.51 1.37 -10.89
CA HIS A 361 11.44 2.42 -10.51
C HIS A 361 12.89 1.99 -10.77
N SER A 362 13.70 2.86 -11.40
CA SER A 362 15.12 2.63 -11.61
C SER A 362 15.38 1.28 -12.33
N MET A 363 16.18 0.40 -11.75
CA MET A 363 16.42 -0.97 -12.24
C MET A 363 15.13 -1.78 -12.39
N GLY A 364 14.14 -1.55 -11.53
CA GLY A 364 12.83 -2.21 -11.65
C GLY A 364 12.10 -1.88 -12.96
N GLY A 365 12.39 -0.73 -13.57
CA GLY A 365 11.91 -0.40 -14.91
C GLY A 365 12.58 -1.26 -16.00
N LEU A 366 13.84 -1.65 -15.85
CA LEU A 366 14.49 -2.60 -16.76
C LEU A 366 13.90 -4.00 -16.62
N VAL A 367 13.62 -4.44 -15.38
CA VAL A 367 12.91 -5.70 -15.11
C VAL A 367 11.52 -5.69 -15.77
N ALA A 368 10.78 -4.58 -15.67
CA ALA A 368 9.47 -4.40 -16.32
C ALA A 368 9.59 -4.36 -17.86
N LYS A 369 10.64 -3.70 -18.41
CA LYS A 369 10.91 -3.66 -19.84
C LYS A 369 11.03 -5.06 -20.44
N LEU A 370 11.71 -5.97 -19.75
CA LEU A 370 11.93 -7.35 -20.20
C LEU A 370 10.65 -8.21 -20.16
N GLN A 371 9.55 -7.71 -19.62
CA GLN A 371 8.24 -8.40 -19.69
C GLN A 371 7.48 -8.06 -20.98
N VAL A 372 7.88 -7.01 -21.69
CA VAL A 372 7.14 -6.47 -22.84
C VAL A 372 8.01 -6.36 -24.10
N THR A 373 9.16 -7.01 -24.10
CA THR A 373 10.07 -7.09 -25.25
C THR A 373 10.31 -8.53 -25.66
N SER A 374 10.59 -8.76 -26.94
CA SER A 374 11.09 -10.04 -27.46
C SER A 374 12.61 -9.99 -27.60
N SER A 375 13.30 -11.00 -27.08
CA SER A 375 14.77 -11.05 -27.12
C SER A 375 15.31 -11.85 -28.31
N GLY A 376 14.58 -12.86 -28.79
CA GLY A 376 15.19 -13.86 -29.68
C GLY A 376 16.53 -14.33 -29.10
N ASP A 377 17.56 -14.36 -29.93
CA ASP A 377 18.94 -14.73 -29.52
C ASP A 377 19.82 -13.49 -29.20
N GLN A 378 19.29 -12.26 -29.28
CA GLN A 378 20.12 -11.04 -29.21
C GLN A 378 20.87 -10.91 -27.88
N LEU A 379 20.18 -11.13 -26.75
CA LEU A 379 20.80 -11.05 -25.43
C LEU A 379 21.81 -12.18 -25.20
N TRP A 380 21.53 -13.37 -25.72
CA TRP A 380 22.45 -14.49 -25.64
C TRP A 380 23.72 -14.23 -26.43
N ASN A 381 23.61 -13.76 -27.66
CA ASN A 381 24.71 -13.43 -28.53
C ASN A 381 25.63 -12.31 -28.00
N ALA A 382 25.12 -11.46 -27.07
CA ALA A 382 25.95 -10.47 -26.41
C ALA A 382 26.94 -11.05 -25.40
N ILE A 383 26.71 -12.26 -24.90
CA ILE A 383 27.56 -12.92 -23.88
C ILE A 383 28.22 -14.20 -24.36
N SER A 384 27.69 -14.86 -25.37
CA SER A 384 28.20 -16.15 -25.90
C SER A 384 28.35 -16.12 -27.41
N LYS A 385 29.38 -16.80 -27.89
CA LYS A 385 29.64 -17.08 -29.31
C LYS A 385 29.01 -18.40 -29.75
N THR A 386 28.67 -19.25 -28.79
CA THR A 386 28.08 -20.56 -29.03
C THR A 386 26.57 -20.46 -28.87
N PRO A 387 25.76 -20.91 -29.82
CA PRO A 387 24.32 -21.00 -29.69
C PRO A 387 23.92 -21.75 -28.42
N LEU A 388 22.83 -21.35 -27.78
CA LEU A 388 22.42 -21.86 -26.47
C LEU A 388 22.09 -23.36 -26.51
N ASP A 389 21.48 -23.82 -27.59
CA ASP A 389 21.17 -25.24 -27.87
C ASP A 389 22.41 -26.12 -28.05
N CYS A 390 23.53 -25.50 -28.45
CA CYS A 390 24.81 -26.17 -28.64
C CYS A 390 25.68 -26.23 -27.37
N LEU A 391 25.28 -25.59 -26.25
CA LEU A 391 26.03 -25.63 -24.99
C LEU A 391 26.01 -27.04 -24.39
N VAL A 392 27.17 -27.46 -23.86
CA VAL A 392 27.27 -28.65 -23.01
C VAL A 392 26.88 -28.26 -21.58
N THR A 393 25.67 -28.62 -21.16
CA THR A 393 25.16 -28.31 -19.83
C THR A 393 23.99 -29.24 -19.45
N THR A 394 23.52 -29.16 -18.20
CA THR A 394 22.33 -29.87 -17.77
C THR A 394 21.08 -29.23 -18.37
N GLU A 395 20.00 -30.01 -18.52
CA GLU A 395 18.72 -29.52 -19.03
C GLU A 395 18.14 -28.42 -18.14
N GLU A 396 18.28 -28.54 -16.81
CA GLU A 396 17.84 -27.53 -15.85
C GLU A 396 18.57 -26.19 -16.05
N THR A 397 19.92 -26.24 -16.24
CA THR A 397 20.73 -25.04 -16.50
C THR A 397 20.36 -24.42 -17.84
N ARG A 398 20.15 -25.26 -18.88
CA ARG A 398 19.72 -24.80 -20.20
C ARG A 398 18.39 -24.06 -20.12
N ALA A 399 17.39 -24.68 -19.51
CA ALA A 399 16.05 -24.06 -19.34
C ALA A 399 16.12 -22.73 -18.56
N ALA A 400 16.97 -22.66 -17.52
CA ALA A 400 17.16 -21.41 -16.77
C ALA A 400 17.81 -20.30 -17.62
N LEU A 401 18.80 -20.66 -18.47
CA LEU A 401 19.42 -19.72 -19.40
C LEU A 401 18.44 -19.28 -20.50
N GLU A 402 17.69 -20.22 -21.08
CA GLU A 402 16.61 -19.91 -22.05
C GLU A 402 15.62 -18.92 -21.47
N ASN A 403 15.07 -19.20 -20.29
CA ASN A 403 14.12 -18.30 -19.64
C ASN A 403 14.70 -16.90 -19.35
N ALA A 404 16.00 -16.80 -19.06
CA ALA A 404 16.64 -15.52 -18.77
C ALA A 404 17.02 -14.72 -20.03
N PHE A 405 17.37 -15.39 -21.13
CA PHE A 405 17.96 -14.75 -22.32
C PHE A 405 17.11 -14.85 -23.58
N CYS A 406 16.23 -15.84 -23.70
CA CYS A 406 15.42 -16.10 -24.90
C CYS A 406 13.93 -16.10 -24.50
N PHE A 407 13.25 -15.00 -24.69
CA PHE A 407 11.86 -14.83 -24.22
C PHE A 407 11.03 -13.97 -25.14
N ASP A 408 9.73 -14.14 -25.03
CA ASP A 408 8.70 -13.32 -25.65
C ASP A 408 7.95 -12.45 -24.63
N PRO A 409 7.26 -11.39 -25.08
CA PRO A 409 6.46 -10.54 -24.22
C PRO A 409 5.38 -11.33 -23.47
N VAL A 410 5.15 -10.96 -22.21
CA VAL A 410 4.04 -11.49 -21.39
C VAL A 410 2.72 -10.92 -21.95
N PRO A 411 1.83 -11.77 -22.48
CA PRO A 411 0.64 -11.29 -23.21
C PRO A 411 -0.37 -10.57 -22.32
N THR A 412 -0.34 -10.79 -21.03
CA THR A 412 -1.25 -10.18 -20.05
C THR A 412 -0.83 -8.78 -19.62
N VAL A 413 0.36 -8.28 -20.02
CA VAL A 413 0.83 -6.95 -19.70
C VAL A 413 0.44 -5.98 -20.81
N SER A 414 -0.40 -5.00 -20.50
CA SER A 414 -0.90 -4.00 -21.45
C SER A 414 -0.20 -2.65 -21.35
N ARG A 415 0.46 -2.36 -20.22
CA ARG A 415 1.06 -1.04 -19.96
C ARG A 415 2.28 -1.11 -19.06
N VAL A 416 3.28 -0.25 -19.35
CA VAL A 416 4.47 -0.11 -18.49
C VAL A 416 4.72 1.38 -18.24
N VAL A 417 5.03 1.71 -16.98
CA VAL A 417 5.46 3.06 -16.57
C VAL A 417 6.88 2.98 -15.99
N PHE A 418 7.80 3.68 -16.63
CA PHE A 418 9.19 3.76 -16.23
C PHE A 418 9.44 5.00 -15.36
N LEU A 419 9.88 4.84 -14.12
CA LEU A 419 10.24 5.94 -13.21
C LEU A 419 11.75 6.00 -13.04
N GLY A 420 12.39 7.01 -13.63
CA GLY A 420 13.85 7.20 -13.54
C GLY A 420 14.67 5.98 -14.00
N THR A 421 14.17 5.24 -14.97
CA THR A 421 14.78 3.99 -15.46
C THR A 421 16.03 4.28 -16.27
N PRO A 422 17.21 3.69 -15.95
CA PRO A 422 18.45 3.90 -16.68
C PRO A 422 18.53 3.01 -17.92
N HIS A 423 17.75 3.32 -18.97
CA HIS A 423 17.75 2.53 -20.21
C HIS A 423 19.14 2.42 -20.84
N SER A 424 19.95 3.47 -20.79
CA SER A 424 21.35 3.47 -21.25
C SER A 424 22.37 3.45 -20.12
N GLY A 425 21.96 2.99 -18.93
CA GLY A 425 22.84 2.82 -17.77
C GLY A 425 23.05 4.08 -16.95
N SER A 426 23.89 3.94 -15.92
CA SER A 426 24.25 5.03 -15.02
C SER A 426 25.76 5.14 -14.86
N PRO A 427 26.35 6.35 -15.04
CA PRO A 427 27.77 6.58 -14.78
C PRO A 427 28.17 6.29 -13.32
N LYS A 428 27.24 6.29 -12.40
CA LYS A 428 27.49 5.94 -11.00
C LYS A 428 27.83 4.46 -10.78
N ALA A 429 27.37 3.58 -11.66
CA ALA A 429 27.79 2.18 -11.64
C ALA A 429 29.31 1.99 -11.86
N ASN A 430 29.97 2.95 -12.52
CA ASN A 430 31.42 2.95 -12.74
C ASN A 430 32.24 3.50 -11.55
N ARG A 431 31.61 4.15 -10.55
CA ARG A 431 32.33 4.76 -9.43
C ARG A 431 32.80 3.72 -8.41
N PRO A 432 33.84 4.03 -7.59
CA PRO A 432 34.34 3.10 -6.56
C PRO A 432 33.28 2.60 -5.60
N ILE A 433 32.27 3.42 -5.27
CA ILE A 433 31.11 3.05 -4.40
C ILE A 433 30.27 1.97 -5.10
N GLY A 434 29.99 2.09 -6.41
CA GLY A 434 29.31 1.05 -7.18
C GLY A 434 30.10 -0.25 -7.22
N ARG A 435 31.44 -0.16 -7.40
CA ARG A 435 32.33 -1.32 -7.37
C ARG A 435 32.43 -1.95 -5.97
N LEU A 436 32.37 -1.17 -4.91
CA LEU A 436 32.37 -1.68 -3.54
C LEU A 436 31.05 -2.40 -3.25
N GLY A 437 29.90 -1.82 -3.67
CA GLY A 437 28.59 -2.47 -3.56
C GLY A 437 28.54 -3.79 -4.32
N ALA A 438 29.08 -3.84 -5.54
CA ALA A 438 29.17 -5.08 -6.32
C ALA A 438 30.06 -6.17 -5.68
N ARG A 439 31.04 -5.77 -4.84
CA ARG A 439 31.91 -6.71 -4.10
C ARG A 439 31.31 -7.17 -2.77
N LEU A 440 30.33 -6.45 -2.25
CA LEU A 440 29.63 -6.78 -1.00
C LEU A 440 28.44 -7.73 -1.24
N VAL A 441 28.06 -7.93 -2.50
CA VAL A 441 27.07 -8.95 -2.88
C VAL A 441 27.81 -10.28 -2.97
N ASP A 442 27.63 -11.13 -1.97
CA ASP A 442 28.12 -12.51 -2.04
C ASP A 442 27.34 -13.24 -3.15
N GLU A 443 28.08 -13.70 -4.17
CA GLU A 443 27.48 -14.56 -5.19
C GLU A 443 27.03 -15.85 -4.51
N PRO A 444 25.80 -16.30 -4.70
CA PRO A 444 25.37 -17.60 -4.18
C PRO A 444 26.33 -18.69 -4.67
N SER A 445 26.85 -19.50 -3.76
CA SER A 445 27.81 -20.56 -4.06
C SER A 445 27.34 -21.50 -5.19
N SER A 446 26.02 -21.69 -5.29
CA SER A 446 25.39 -22.48 -6.38
C SER A 446 25.55 -21.85 -7.76
N MET A 447 25.43 -20.52 -7.89
CA MET A 447 25.60 -19.84 -9.17
C MET A 447 27.06 -19.88 -9.66
N ASN A 448 28.01 -19.71 -8.73
CA ASN A 448 29.42 -19.85 -9.05
C ASN A 448 29.77 -21.27 -9.52
N ALA A 449 29.23 -22.29 -8.87
CA ALA A 449 29.44 -23.69 -9.29
C ALA A 449 28.90 -23.97 -10.72
N ILE A 450 27.71 -23.45 -11.03
CA ILE A 450 27.11 -23.54 -12.38
C ILE A 450 28.01 -22.84 -13.40
N ARG A 451 28.47 -21.61 -13.12
CA ARG A 451 29.37 -20.88 -14.01
C ARG A 451 30.67 -21.65 -14.25
N GLU A 452 31.34 -22.14 -13.19
CA GLU A 452 32.58 -22.90 -13.31
C GLU A 452 32.39 -24.17 -14.15
N GLN A 453 31.26 -24.84 -14.01
CA GLN A 453 30.92 -25.98 -14.84
C GLN A 453 30.75 -25.58 -16.31
N LEU A 454 29.97 -24.54 -16.59
CA LEU A 454 29.75 -24.00 -17.94
C LEU A 454 31.09 -23.63 -18.62
N MET A 455 32.01 -23.00 -17.89
CA MET A 455 33.33 -22.61 -18.40
C MET A 455 34.20 -23.83 -18.72
N ARG A 456 34.18 -24.87 -17.87
CA ARG A 456 34.95 -26.10 -18.12
C ARG A 456 34.44 -26.88 -19.33
N ASP A 457 33.12 -26.98 -19.44
CA ASP A 457 32.48 -27.83 -20.44
C ASP A 457 32.35 -27.13 -21.81
N ASN A 458 32.47 -25.78 -21.84
CA ASN A 458 32.35 -24.97 -23.05
C ASN A 458 33.50 -23.94 -23.15
N PRO A 459 34.73 -24.36 -23.37
CA PRO A 459 35.88 -23.47 -23.50
C PRO A 459 35.68 -22.50 -24.68
N GLU A 460 36.01 -21.21 -24.47
CA GLU A 460 35.89 -20.12 -25.46
C GLU A 460 34.46 -19.75 -25.90
N ALA A 461 33.43 -20.36 -25.33
CA ALA A 461 32.05 -20.06 -25.66
C ALA A 461 31.61 -18.65 -25.22
N PHE A 462 32.14 -18.17 -24.10
CA PHE A 462 31.69 -16.96 -23.45
C PHE A 462 32.62 -15.75 -23.65
N SER A 463 32.09 -14.57 -23.41
CA SER A 463 32.85 -13.33 -23.39
C SER A 463 33.81 -13.30 -22.18
N LYS A 464 34.99 -12.63 -22.31
CA LYS A 464 35.99 -12.51 -21.23
C LYS A 464 35.44 -11.92 -19.92
N GLU A 465 34.38 -11.13 -19.99
CA GLU A 465 33.74 -10.55 -18.81
C GLU A 465 32.97 -11.63 -18.05
N PHE A 466 32.21 -12.45 -18.75
CA PHE A 466 31.46 -13.58 -18.19
C PHE A 466 32.37 -14.71 -17.71
N GLU A 467 33.50 -14.93 -18.36
CA GLU A 467 34.53 -15.92 -17.92
C GLU A 467 35.07 -15.60 -16.51
N ARG A 468 35.19 -14.30 -16.17
CA ARG A 468 35.74 -13.87 -14.86
C ARG A 468 34.77 -14.04 -13.72
N ARG A 469 33.51 -13.67 -13.92
CA ARG A 469 32.43 -13.77 -12.94
C ARG A 469 31.07 -13.55 -13.60
N ILE A 470 29.99 -13.96 -12.92
CA ILE A 470 28.64 -13.58 -13.32
C ILE A 470 28.48 -12.07 -13.07
N PRO A 471 28.08 -11.27 -14.07
CA PRO A 471 27.85 -9.85 -13.86
C PRO A 471 26.72 -9.62 -12.85
N THR A 472 26.98 -8.82 -11.83
CA THR A 472 25.92 -8.37 -10.91
C THR A 472 25.01 -7.35 -11.59
N SER A 473 23.85 -7.04 -10.98
CA SER A 473 22.99 -5.96 -11.46
C SER A 473 23.73 -4.63 -11.61
N ILE A 474 24.69 -4.34 -10.72
CA ILE A 474 25.50 -3.11 -10.80
C ILE A 474 26.40 -3.11 -12.03
N ASP A 475 26.98 -4.25 -12.38
CA ASP A 475 27.81 -4.38 -13.59
C ASP A 475 26.97 -4.19 -14.85
N LEU A 476 25.80 -4.79 -14.87
CA LEU A 476 24.85 -4.67 -15.98
C LEU A 476 24.34 -3.22 -16.18
N LEU A 477 24.29 -2.41 -15.11
CA LEU A 477 23.88 -1.01 -15.19
C LEU A 477 24.97 -0.04 -15.68
N ARG A 478 26.16 -0.53 -16.02
CA ARG A 478 27.21 0.30 -16.64
C ARG A 478 26.82 0.68 -18.07
N PRO A 479 27.02 1.95 -18.48
CA PRO A 479 26.70 2.35 -19.86
C PRO A 479 27.41 1.53 -20.96
N GLN A 480 28.56 0.92 -20.63
CA GLN A 480 29.34 0.09 -21.54
C GLN A 480 28.96 -1.40 -21.51
N SER A 481 27.96 -1.79 -20.69
CA SER A 481 27.51 -3.18 -20.63
C SER A 481 26.94 -3.62 -21.98
N PRO A 482 27.50 -4.66 -22.63
CA PRO A 482 26.98 -5.17 -23.90
C PRO A 482 25.51 -5.60 -23.78
N LEU A 483 25.14 -6.28 -22.70
CA LEU A 483 23.77 -6.70 -22.45
C LEU A 483 22.80 -5.52 -22.38
N LEU A 484 23.18 -4.42 -21.70
CA LEU A 484 22.33 -3.25 -21.61
C LEU A 484 22.17 -2.55 -22.98
N GLN A 485 23.24 -2.52 -23.79
CA GLN A 485 23.19 -1.98 -25.14
C GLN A 485 22.25 -2.79 -26.03
N GLU A 486 22.36 -4.13 -26.01
CA GLU A 486 21.44 -4.99 -26.76
C GLU A 486 20.00 -4.88 -26.27
N MET A 487 19.76 -4.75 -24.94
CA MET A 487 18.42 -4.49 -24.41
C MET A 487 17.76 -3.23 -24.99
N ASN A 488 18.54 -2.24 -25.42
CA ASN A 488 17.97 -1.04 -26.06
C ASN A 488 17.56 -1.27 -27.50
N CYS A 489 18.04 -2.34 -28.12
CA CYS A 489 17.69 -2.75 -29.48
C CYS A 489 16.49 -3.71 -29.53
N LEU A 490 16.04 -4.25 -28.37
CA LEU A 490 14.91 -5.16 -28.30
C LEU A 490 13.62 -4.50 -28.78
N LYS A 491 12.84 -5.25 -29.56
CA LYS A 491 11.55 -4.80 -30.03
C LYS A 491 10.51 -4.92 -28.90
N PHE A 492 9.80 -3.83 -28.64
CA PHE A 492 8.63 -3.85 -27.76
C PHE A 492 7.43 -4.51 -28.46
N SER A 493 6.55 -5.09 -27.68
CA SER A 493 5.24 -5.56 -28.16
C SER A 493 4.39 -4.37 -28.64
N ASP A 494 3.79 -4.51 -29.81
CA ASP A 494 2.95 -3.46 -30.43
C ASP A 494 1.64 -3.25 -29.63
N SER A 495 1.25 -4.19 -28.77
CA SER A 495 0.04 -4.14 -27.94
C SER A 495 0.23 -3.39 -26.61
N VAL A 496 1.46 -3.00 -26.27
CA VAL A 496 1.78 -2.42 -24.96
C VAL A 496 1.97 -0.90 -25.05
N ARG A 497 1.34 -0.17 -24.14
CA ARG A 497 1.56 1.28 -23.99
C ARG A 497 2.68 1.56 -23.01
N LEU A 498 3.56 2.49 -23.35
CA LEU A 498 4.77 2.81 -22.60
C LEU A 498 4.76 4.27 -22.15
N HIS A 499 5.16 4.52 -20.90
CA HIS A 499 5.23 5.85 -20.33
C HIS A 499 6.52 6.04 -19.55
N SER A 500 7.06 7.27 -19.51
CA SER A 500 8.26 7.60 -18.73
C SER A 500 8.02 8.81 -17.82
N ILE A 501 8.47 8.70 -16.57
CA ILE A 501 8.56 9.79 -15.61
C ILE A 501 10.03 9.94 -15.24
N ILE A 502 10.66 11.05 -15.62
CA ILE A 502 12.10 11.23 -15.57
C ILE A 502 12.44 12.32 -14.56
N GLY A 503 13.30 12.00 -13.60
CA GLY A 503 13.86 12.97 -12.68
C GLY A 503 14.94 13.84 -13.33
N CYS A 504 14.90 15.15 -13.10
CA CYS A 504 15.83 16.12 -13.62
C CYS A 504 16.14 17.22 -12.60
N GLY A 505 16.85 18.27 -13.01
CA GLY A 505 17.15 19.45 -12.21
C GLY A 505 18.44 19.36 -11.41
N TYR A 506 19.23 18.29 -11.55
CA TYR A 506 20.53 18.13 -10.90
C TYR A 506 21.62 17.81 -11.92
N TYR A 507 22.71 18.57 -11.83
CA TYR A 507 23.84 18.33 -12.71
C TYR A 507 24.66 17.09 -12.27
N LEU A 508 24.90 16.18 -13.21
CA LEU A 508 25.79 15.04 -13.02
C LEU A 508 27.02 15.24 -13.90
N PHE A 509 28.19 15.44 -13.27
CA PHE A 509 29.44 15.76 -13.97
C PHE A 509 29.75 14.75 -15.09
N GLY A 510 29.97 15.27 -16.31
CA GLY A 510 30.23 14.48 -17.51
C GLY A 510 28.99 13.90 -18.19
N SER A 511 27.76 14.08 -17.63
CA SER A 511 26.52 13.49 -18.16
C SER A 511 25.34 14.48 -18.25
N GLY A 512 25.55 15.75 -17.84
CA GLY A 512 24.52 16.80 -17.94
C GLY A 512 23.43 16.70 -16.88
N ASP A 513 22.20 17.05 -17.26
CA ASP A 513 21.04 17.06 -16.38
C ASP A 513 20.63 15.64 -15.97
N SER A 514 20.21 15.49 -14.71
CA SER A 514 19.97 14.19 -14.08
C SER A 514 19.13 14.32 -12.81
N ASP A 515 18.72 13.17 -12.27
CA ASP A 515 18.15 13.04 -10.93
C ASP A 515 19.21 12.76 -9.83
N LYS A 516 20.49 13.01 -10.08
CA LYS A 516 21.72 12.68 -9.32
C LYS A 516 22.25 11.26 -9.49
N VAL A 517 21.53 10.36 -10.14
CA VAL A 517 21.93 8.96 -10.36
C VAL A 517 21.87 8.62 -11.83
N VAL A 518 20.76 8.91 -12.47
CA VAL A 518 20.49 8.60 -13.88
C VAL A 518 20.44 9.91 -14.67
N PRO A 519 21.26 10.06 -15.74
CA PRO A 519 21.15 11.18 -16.66
C PRO A 519 19.79 11.16 -17.39
N VAL A 520 19.21 12.32 -17.63
CA VAL A 520 17.97 12.45 -18.41
C VAL A 520 18.10 11.74 -19.76
N ALA A 521 19.24 11.90 -20.44
CA ALA A 521 19.51 11.22 -21.71
C ALA A 521 19.47 9.69 -21.61
N SER A 522 19.87 9.12 -20.46
CA SER A 522 19.81 7.66 -20.21
C SER A 522 18.40 7.19 -19.86
N ALA A 523 17.61 8.04 -19.23
CA ALA A 523 16.25 7.70 -18.81
C ALA A 523 15.22 7.83 -19.96
N ARG A 524 15.55 8.52 -21.02
CA ARG A 524 14.70 8.65 -22.21
C ARG A 524 14.58 7.35 -22.96
N ASN A 525 13.36 7.07 -23.40
CA ASN A 525 13.03 5.96 -24.27
C ASN A 525 12.19 6.48 -25.44
N PRO A 526 12.67 6.36 -26.70
CA PRO A 526 11.99 6.92 -27.86
C PRO A 526 10.65 6.25 -28.21
N TRP A 527 10.34 5.12 -27.58
CA TRP A 527 9.15 4.32 -27.85
C TRP A 527 7.98 4.62 -26.89
N VAL A 528 8.12 5.62 -25.99
CA VAL A 528 7.05 5.92 -25.04
C VAL A 528 5.94 6.77 -25.64
N ASP A 529 4.70 6.47 -25.26
CA ASP A 529 3.50 7.25 -25.62
C ASP A 529 3.45 8.60 -24.88
N SER A 530 4.03 8.67 -23.67
CA SER A 530 4.17 9.92 -22.93
C SER A 530 5.45 9.97 -22.09
N GLU A 531 6.02 11.18 -21.97
CA GLU A 531 7.19 11.48 -21.14
C GLU A 531 6.92 12.70 -20.27
N LEU A 532 7.18 12.59 -18.96
CA LEU A 532 7.13 13.72 -18.04
C LEU A 532 8.48 13.90 -17.35
N LEU A 533 9.03 15.13 -17.40
CA LEU A 533 10.21 15.52 -16.64
C LEU A 533 9.78 16.21 -15.34
N ILE A 534 10.35 15.77 -14.22
CA ILE A 534 10.07 16.32 -12.89
C ILE A 534 11.37 16.70 -12.17
N ILE A 535 11.36 17.80 -11.42
CA ILE A 535 12.50 18.15 -10.57
C ILE A 535 12.47 17.24 -9.35
N SER A 536 13.31 16.19 -9.38
CA SER A 536 13.35 15.20 -8.30
C SER A 536 14.71 14.52 -8.21
N LYS A 537 15.09 14.12 -6.98
CA LYS A 537 16.21 13.19 -6.77
C LYS A 537 15.73 11.78 -7.10
N HIS A 538 16.64 10.94 -7.59
CA HIS A 538 16.37 9.54 -7.99
C HIS A 538 15.54 8.75 -6.97
N THR A 539 15.95 8.77 -5.70
CA THR A 539 15.28 8.03 -4.62
C THR A 539 13.97 8.65 -4.14
N LYS A 540 13.50 9.72 -4.79
CA LYS A 540 12.29 10.46 -4.44
C LYS A 540 11.27 10.53 -5.58
N ILE A 541 11.58 10.00 -6.76
CA ILE A 541 10.69 10.04 -7.93
C ILE A 541 9.36 9.35 -7.60
N ASN A 542 9.40 8.16 -7.02
CA ASN A 542 8.25 7.33 -6.67
C ASN A 542 7.40 7.84 -5.48
N SER A 543 7.83 8.93 -4.84
CA SER A 543 7.08 9.65 -3.80
C SER A 543 6.88 11.13 -4.11
N ASN A 544 7.28 11.59 -5.31
CA ASN A 544 7.11 12.95 -5.76
C ASN A 544 5.65 13.18 -6.19
N GLU A 545 5.03 14.27 -5.73
CA GLU A 545 3.61 14.57 -6.02
C GLU A 545 3.31 14.64 -7.51
N ALA A 546 4.15 15.32 -8.30
CA ALA A 546 3.95 15.40 -9.76
C ALA A 546 4.08 14.02 -10.43
N ALA A 547 4.96 13.14 -9.94
CA ALA A 547 5.07 11.77 -10.44
C ALA A 547 3.83 10.95 -10.08
N LEU A 548 3.30 11.10 -8.87
CA LEU A 548 2.09 10.42 -8.44
C LEU A 548 0.86 10.89 -9.24
N GLU A 549 0.71 12.19 -9.48
CA GLU A 549 -0.37 12.71 -10.33
C GLU A 549 -0.28 12.20 -11.77
N GLU A 550 0.93 12.11 -12.34
CA GLU A 550 1.11 11.54 -13.67
C GLU A 550 0.78 10.04 -13.71
N LEU A 551 1.15 9.28 -12.67
CA LEU A 551 0.73 7.88 -12.55
C LEU A 551 -0.80 7.75 -12.57
N TYR A 552 -1.52 8.62 -11.88
CA TYR A 552 -3.00 8.60 -11.86
C TYR A 552 -3.57 8.95 -13.21
N ARG A 553 -3.03 9.99 -13.87
CA ARG A 553 -3.44 10.35 -15.21
C ARG A 553 -3.27 9.16 -16.18
N ILE A 554 -2.14 8.45 -16.11
CA ILE A 554 -1.87 7.28 -16.93
C ILE A 554 -2.87 6.16 -16.64
N LEU A 555 -3.15 5.87 -15.36
CA LEU A 555 -4.12 4.84 -14.97
C LEU A 555 -5.55 5.22 -15.38
N GLN A 556 -5.96 6.49 -15.25
CA GLN A 556 -7.26 6.96 -15.75
C GLN A 556 -7.37 6.85 -17.27
N THR A 557 -6.32 7.24 -18.00
CA THR A 557 -6.27 7.08 -19.47
C THR A 557 -6.42 5.61 -19.85
N HIS A 558 -5.79 4.69 -19.11
CA HIS A 558 -5.92 3.27 -19.33
C HIS A 558 -7.37 2.79 -19.19
N LEU A 559 -8.11 3.25 -18.18
CA LEU A 559 -9.53 2.90 -18.02
C LEU A 559 -10.40 3.41 -19.18
N VAL A 560 -10.14 4.63 -19.67
CA VAL A 560 -10.88 5.20 -20.80
C VAL A 560 -10.60 4.43 -22.09
N GLU A 561 -9.36 4.06 -22.36
CA GLU A 561 -8.95 3.28 -23.53
C GLU A 561 -9.57 1.87 -23.53
N GLN A 562 -9.85 1.29 -22.38
CA GLN A 562 -10.47 -0.03 -22.26
C GLN A 562 -11.99 0.00 -22.48
N CYS A 563 -12.62 1.16 -22.75
CA CYS A 563 -14.06 1.32 -22.88
C CYS A 563 -14.85 0.72 -21.71
N VAL A 564 -14.31 0.79 -20.51
CA VAL A 564 -14.97 0.28 -19.31
C VAL A 564 -15.99 1.32 -18.87
N PRO A 565 -17.31 1.02 -18.81
CA PRO A 565 -18.31 1.94 -18.29
C PRO A 565 -17.91 2.42 -16.88
N GLU A 566 -18.05 3.72 -16.61
CA GLU A 566 -17.96 4.25 -15.25
C GLU A 566 -19.11 3.66 -14.42
N GLU A 567 -18.88 2.55 -13.78
CA GLU A 567 -19.66 2.22 -12.60
C GLU A 567 -19.17 3.17 -11.51
N GLY A 568 -20.01 4.13 -11.15
CA GLY A 568 -19.77 5.04 -10.05
C GLY A 568 -19.47 4.25 -8.76
N PRO A 569 -18.94 4.88 -7.71
CA PRO A 569 -18.67 4.21 -6.44
C PRO A 569 -19.91 3.41 -6.05
N ILE A 570 -19.74 2.12 -5.80
CA ILE A 570 -20.82 1.25 -5.34
C ILE A 570 -21.26 1.85 -4.01
N ARG A 571 -22.31 2.66 -4.04
CA ARG A 571 -23.00 3.04 -2.81
C ARG A 571 -23.68 1.78 -2.34
N ILE A 572 -23.11 1.16 -1.33
CA ILE A 572 -23.81 0.10 -0.60
C ILE A 572 -24.96 0.80 0.11
N SER A 573 -26.10 0.93 -0.59
CA SER A 573 -27.35 1.29 0.05
C SER A 573 -27.66 0.12 0.98
N MET A 574 -27.45 0.31 2.25
CA MET A 574 -27.94 -0.60 3.26
C MET A 574 -29.47 -0.36 3.33
N GLU A 575 -30.22 -1.05 2.47
CA GLU A 575 -31.66 -1.17 2.65
C GLU A 575 -31.93 -1.79 4.01
N GLU A 576 -32.88 -1.20 4.71
CA GLU A 576 -33.28 -1.43 6.12
C GLU A 576 -33.61 -2.89 6.44
#